data_9a9ecf155bdf2d1be2bdf264690ccdd4
#
_entry.id   9a9ecf155bdf2d1be2bdf264690ccdd4
#
_cell.length_a   1.000
_cell.length_b   1.000
_cell.length_c   1.000
_cell.angle_alpha   90.00
_cell.angle_beta   90.00
_cell.angle_gamma   90.00
#
_symmetry.space_group_name_H-M   'P 1'
#
loop_
_entity.id
_entity.type
_entity.pdbx_description
1 polymer ?
#
loop_
_entity_poly.entity_id
_entity_poly.type
_entity_poly.pdbx_seq_one_letter_code
_entity_poly.pdbx_strand_id
1 'polypeptide(L)'
;MDTVASNYLNPQQHPDDWDIEGLRTSLLDYIPMLGSFDFDTLRKLKAEEGIEKLVEAARAAYEAREAELNRQGPNLMRAVERFVTLQVVDNAWKEHLHNMDVLKQGIFLRGYGQRDPFQEYKLEGTRFFNEMIWGIKSEVTKFLFRLQVEVNQQP
;
A
#
# COMPACT_ATOMS: atom_id res chain seq x y z
N MET A 1 4.62 3.11 -3.17
CA MET A 1 5.36 4.34 -2.85
C MET A 1 5.05 5.44 -3.85
N ASP A 2 5.31 5.23 -5.14
CA ASP A 2 5.08 6.24 -6.18
C ASP A 2 3.68 6.83 -6.13
N THR A 3 2.65 5.99 -6.03
CA THR A 3 1.25 6.42 -5.99
C THR A 3 0.93 7.30 -4.77
N VAL A 4 1.50 6.99 -3.60
CA VAL A 4 1.29 7.79 -2.39
C VAL A 4 2.04 9.13 -2.52
N ALA A 5 3.31 9.08 -2.91
CA ALA A 5 4.13 10.29 -3.06
C ALA A 5 3.57 11.25 -4.12
N SER A 6 3.10 10.73 -5.26
CA SER A 6 2.52 11.52 -6.35
C SER A 6 1.27 12.31 -5.95
N ASN A 7 0.55 11.88 -4.92
CA ASN A 7 -0.60 12.63 -4.40
C ASN A 7 -0.20 13.92 -3.66
N TYR A 8 1.03 13.98 -3.17
CA TYR A 8 1.54 15.11 -2.38
C TYR A 8 2.56 15.95 -3.16
N LEU A 9 3.39 15.30 -4.00
CA LEU A 9 4.42 15.95 -4.82
C LEU A 9 3.87 16.21 -6.22
N ASN A 10 2.97 17.20 -6.35
CA ASN A 10 2.39 17.55 -7.63
C ASN A 10 3.39 18.37 -8.47
N PRO A 11 3.82 17.89 -9.66
CA PRO A 11 4.77 18.62 -10.52
C PRO A 11 4.24 19.96 -11.07
N GLN A 12 2.92 20.20 -10.99
CA GLN A 12 2.30 21.44 -11.43
C GLN A 12 2.25 22.51 -10.31
N GLN A 13 2.61 22.15 -9.08
CA GLN A 13 2.66 23.06 -7.93
C GLN A 13 4.11 23.44 -7.61
N HIS A 14 4.28 24.63 -7.00
CA HIS A 14 5.60 25.01 -6.49
C HIS A 14 5.97 24.08 -5.31
N PRO A 15 7.24 23.65 -5.19
CA PRO A 15 7.66 22.75 -4.09
C PRO A 15 7.36 23.26 -2.68
N ASP A 16 7.30 24.57 -2.49
CA ASP A 16 6.95 25.16 -1.19
C ASP A 16 5.47 24.96 -0.82
N ASP A 17 4.60 24.74 -1.81
CA ASP A 17 3.17 24.51 -1.61
C ASP A 17 2.83 23.03 -1.38
N TRP A 18 3.82 22.14 -1.43
CA TRP A 18 3.60 20.71 -1.18
C TRP A 18 3.30 20.45 0.29
N ASP A 19 2.30 19.61 0.56
CA ASP A 19 1.99 19.13 1.92
C ASP A 19 2.97 18.04 2.36
N ILE A 20 4.17 18.49 2.75
CA ILE A 20 5.26 17.61 3.20
C ILE A 20 4.92 16.92 4.52
N GLU A 21 4.18 17.57 5.43
CA GLU A 21 3.76 16.96 6.69
C GLU A 21 2.70 15.88 6.48
N GLY A 22 1.74 16.09 5.58
CA GLY A 22 0.77 15.07 5.17
C GLY A 22 1.47 13.88 4.51
N LEU A 23 2.43 14.13 3.62
CA LEU A 23 3.26 13.11 2.99
C LEU A 23 4.02 12.29 4.04
N ARG A 24 4.72 12.96 4.95
CA ARG A 24 5.47 12.34 6.05
C ARG A 24 4.57 11.45 6.89
N THR A 25 3.44 11.98 7.36
CA THR A 25 2.48 11.22 8.17
C THR A 25 1.98 9.98 7.45
N SER A 26 1.61 10.14 6.17
CA SER A 26 1.15 9.02 5.34
C SER A 26 2.22 7.96 5.15
N LEU A 27 3.47 8.35 4.85
CA LEU A 27 4.54 7.39 4.61
C LEU A 27 5.00 6.68 5.88
N LEU A 28 5.02 7.36 7.02
CA LEU A 28 5.35 6.75 8.32
C LEU A 28 4.29 5.76 8.79
N ASP A 29 3.04 5.91 8.36
CA ASP A 29 2.01 4.90 8.59
C ASP A 29 2.31 3.58 7.87
N TYR A 30 2.93 3.63 6.69
CA TYR A 30 3.34 2.43 5.94
C TYR A 30 4.71 1.91 6.39
N ILE A 31 5.69 2.78 6.49
CA ILE A 31 7.10 2.45 6.74
C ILE A 31 7.64 3.34 7.86
N PRO A 32 7.45 2.94 9.14
CA PRO A 32 7.94 3.72 10.29
C PRO A 32 9.45 3.99 10.25
N MET A 33 10.23 3.12 9.59
CA MET A 33 11.68 3.26 9.45
C MET A 33 12.10 4.49 8.63
N LEU A 34 11.18 5.13 7.88
CA LEU A 34 11.42 6.41 7.21
C LEU A 34 11.44 7.61 8.18
N GLY A 35 11.28 7.39 9.46
CA GLY A 35 11.34 8.48 10.47
C GLY A 35 12.65 9.28 10.50
N SER A 36 13.74 8.66 10.05
CA SER A 36 15.05 9.33 9.91
C SER A 36 15.27 10.04 8.57
N PHE A 37 14.33 9.92 7.62
CA PHE A 37 14.42 10.59 6.33
C PHE A 37 14.14 12.08 6.48
N ASP A 38 15.00 12.92 5.89
CA ASP A 38 14.83 14.38 5.86
C ASP A 38 13.84 14.78 4.76
N PHE A 39 12.55 14.88 5.13
CA PHE A 39 11.48 15.25 4.21
C PHE A 39 11.60 16.70 3.70
N ASP A 40 12.23 17.60 4.44
CA ASP A 40 12.39 19.00 4.02
C ASP A 40 13.31 19.15 2.80
N THR A 41 14.19 18.18 2.59
CA THR A 41 15.04 18.13 1.39
C THR A 41 14.20 18.03 0.09
N LEU A 42 12.99 17.49 0.16
CA LEU A 42 12.10 17.34 -1.01
C LEU A 42 11.71 18.69 -1.61
N ARG A 43 11.58 19.75 -0.80
CA ARG A 43 11.27 21.12 -1.28
C ARG A 43 12.33 21.70 -2.21
N LYS A 44 13.53 21.13 -2.21
CA LYS A 44 14.66 21.58 -3.05
C LYS A 44 14.79 20.80 -4.36
N LEU A 45 13.89 19.86 -4.61
CA LEU A 45 13.95 18.92 -5.72
C LEU A 45 12.74 19.09 -6.64
N LYS A 46 12.85 18.56 -7.85
CA LYS A 46 11.68 18.33 -8.69
C LYS A 46 10.85 17.15 -8.16
N ALA A 47 9.56 17.11 -8.52
CA ALA A 47 8.65 16.05 -8.04
C ALA A 47 9.18 14.65 -8.35
N GLU A 48 9.67 14.42 -9.57
CA GLU A 48 10.21 13.13 -10.00
C GLU A 48 11.44 12.72 -9.18
N GLU A 49 12.38 13.65 -8.98
CA GLU A 49 13.59 13.42 -8.16
C GLU A 49 13.24 13.15 -6.70
N GLY A 50 12.23 13.86 -6.16
CA GLY A 50 11.71 13.64 -4.83
C GLY A 50 11.09 12.25 -4.64
N ILE A 51 10.28 11.81 -5.61
CA ILE A 51 9.68 10.47 -5.63
C ILE A 51 10.78 9.40 -5.70
N GLU A 52 11.78 9.58 -6.57
CA GLU A 52 12.89 8.62 -6.71
C GLU A 52 13.66 8.48 -5.40
N LYS A 53 13.99 9.57 -4.71
CA LYS A 53 14.63 9.53 -3.40
C LYS A 53 13.79 8.82 -2.34
N LEU A 54 12.49 9.02 -2.33
CA LEU A 54 11.59 8.32 -1.41
C LEU A 54 11.54 6.83 -1.70
N VAL A 55 11.55 6.43 -2.97
CA VAL A 55 11.61 5.01 -3.37
C VAL A 55 12.93 4.38 -2.95
N GLU A 56 14.05 5.07 -3.14
CA GLU A 56 15.36 4.59 -2.67
C GLU A 56 15.40 4.44 -1.14
N ALA A 57 14.89 5.43 -0.41
CA ALA A 57 14.82 5.37 1.05
C ALA A 57 13.92 4.21 1.54
N ALA A 58 12.80 3.97 0.87
CA ALA A 58 11.92 2.85 1.17
C ALA A 58 12.58 1.48 0.88
N ARG A 59 13.35 1.41 -0.22
CA ARG A 59 14.13 0.21 -0.55
C ARG A 59 15.20 -0.06 0.50
N ALA A 60 15.94 0.96 0.91
CA ALA A 60 16.95 0.83 1.96
C ALA A 60 16.31 0.39 3.30
N ALA A 61 15.14 0.93 3.65
CA ALA A 61 14.38 0.50 4.83
C ALA A 61 13.98 -0.97 4.75
N TYR A 62 13.53 -1.43 3.57
CA TYR A 62 13.20 -2.83 3.33
C TYR A 62 14.42 -3.75 3.47
N GLU A 63 15.56 -3.40 2.85
CA GLU A 63 16.81 -4.15 2.93
C GLU A 63 17.32 -4.24 4.38
N ALA A 64 17.22 -3.14 5.14
CA ALA A 64 17.55 -3.13 6.57
C ALA A 64 16.65 -4.08 7.36
N ARG A 65 15.34 -4.09 7.05
CA ARG A 65 14.37 -5.01 7.66
C ARG A 65 14.66 -6.47 7.31
N GLU A 66 14.98 -6.75 6.06
CA GLU A 66 15.39 -8.08 5.60
C GLU A 66 16.63 -8.57 6.35
N ALA A 67 17.66 -7.72 6.47
CA ALA A 67 18.88 -8.04 7.18
C ALA A 67 18.64 -8.29 8.68
N GLU A 68 17.71 -7.55 9.30
CA GLU A 68 17.32 -7.75 10.70
C GLU A 68 16.67 -9.12 10.90
N LEU A 69 15.68 -9.46 10.09
CA LEU A 69 14.95 -10.73 10.20
C LEU A 69 15.85 -11.94 9.86
N ASN A 70 16.66 -11.82 8.83
CA ASN A 70 17.55 -12.92 8.42
C ASN A 70 18.68 -13.19 9.40
N ARG A 71 18.97 -12.26 10.35
CA ARG A 71 19.86 -12.54 11.49
C ARG A 71 19.22 -13.50 12.51
N GLN A 72 17.91 -13.53 12.60
CA GLN A 72 17.16 -14.41 13.51
C GLN A 72 16.97 -15.83 12.92
N GLY A 73 17.03 -15.97 11.59
CA GLY A 73 16.94 -17.25 10.92
C GLY A 73 17.10 -17.11 9.38
N PRO A 74 17.70 -18.10 8.73
CA PRO A 74 17.94 -18.04 7.29
C PRO A 74 16.61 -18.00 6.52
N ASN A 75 16.51 -17.10 5.55
CA ASN A 75 15.31 -16.87 4.73
C ASN A 75 14.04 -16.50 5.51
N LEU A 76 14.17 -16.04 6.75
CA LEU A 76 13.02 -15.70 7.59
C LEU A 76 12.17 -14.61 6.94
N MET A 77 12.80 -13.60 6.32
CA MET A 77 12.06 -12.56 5.60
C MET A 77 11.15 -13.15 4.52
N ARG A 78 11.64 -14.11 3.72
CA ARG A 78 10.83 -14.76 2.66
C ARG A 78 9.66 -15.58 3.22
N ALA A 79 9.86 -16.21 4.35
CA ALA A 79 8.79 -16.94 5.04
C ALA A 79 7.70 -15.97 5.54
N VAL A 80 8.11 -14.84 6.15
CA VAL A 80 7.21 -13.79 6.62
C VAL A 80 6.44 -13.16 5.46
N GLU A 81 7.12 -12.79 4.38
CA GLU A 81 6.47 -12.24 3.17
C GLU A 81 5.39 -13.18 2.63
N ARG A 82 5.72 -14.46 2.50
CA ARG A 82 4.77 -15.46 2.01
C ARG A 82 3.57 -15.58 2.93
N PHE A 83 3.80 -15.69 4.23
CA PHE A 83 2.74 -15.82 5.22
C PHE A 83 1.81 -14.60 5.21
N VAL A 84 2.38 -13.40 5.32
CA VAL A 84 1.62 -12.14 5.34
C VAL A 84 0.84 -11.96 4.05
N THR A 85 1.49 -12.16 2.90
CA THR A 85 0.83 -11.99 1.60
C THR A 85 -0.35 -12.94 1.44
N LEU A 86 -0.19 -14.22 1.80
CA LEU A 86 -1.28 -15.20 1.69
C LEU A 86 -2.45 -14.85 2.60
N GLN A 87 -2.20 -14.43 3.84
CA GLN A 87 -3.25 -14.03 4.78
C GLN A 87 -4.02 -12.79 4.28
N VAL A 88 -3.30 -11.77 3.82
CA VAL A 88 -3.92 -10.53 3.32
C VAL A 88 -4.73 -10.79 2.05
N VAL A 89 -4.18 -11.56 1.10
CA VAL A 89 -4.87 -11.91 -0.15
C VAL A 89 -6.13 -12.73 0.13
N ASP A 90 -6.06 -13.75 1.02
CA ASP A 90 -7.21 -14.60 1.35
C ASP A 90 -8.36 -13.77 1.95
N ASN A 91 -8.06 -12.89 2.88
CA ASN A 91 -9.06 -12.01 3.51
C ASN A 91 -9.65 -11.01 2.51
N ALA A 92 -8.80 -10.33 1.74
CA ALA A 92 -9.24 -9.35 0.76
C ALA A 92 -10.08 -9.98 -0.36
N TRP A 93 -9.72 -11.19 -0.79
CA TRP A 93 -10.48 -11.93 -1.79
C TRP A 93 -11.86 -12.35 -1.30
N LYS A 94 -11.97 -12.85 -0.09
CA LYS A 94 -13.28 -13.20 0.52
C LYS A 94 -14.19 -11.98 0.62
N GLU A 95 -13.65 -10.85 1.06
CA GLU A 95 -14.39 -9.60 1.13
C GLU A 95 -14.81 -9.12 -0.26
N HIS A 96 -13.92 -9.21 -1.26
CA HIS A 96 -14.23 -8.85 -2.64
C HIS A 96 -15.37 -9.70 -3.20
N LEU A 97 -15.36 -11.02 -3.00
CA LEU A 97 -16.45 -11.90 -3.44
C LEU A 97 -17.79 -11.51 -2.79
N HIS A 98 -17.77 -11.21 -1.48
CA HIS A 98 -18.96 -10.73 -0.79
C HIS A 98 -19.47 -9.39 -1.38
N ASN A 99 -18.59 -8.43 -1.62
CA ASN A 99 -18.93 -7.15 -2.21
C ASN A 99 -19.48 -7.29 -3.64
N MET A 100 -18.95 -8.22 -4.42
CA MET A 100 -19.48 -8.54 -5.76
C MET A 100 -20.87 -9.16 -5.72
N ASP A 101 -21.17 -10.01 -4.73
CA ASP A 101 -22.51 -10.57 -4.54
C ASP A 101 -23.52 -9.50 -4.14
N VAL A 102 -23.15 -8.59 -3.23
CA VAL A 102 -23.97 -7.44 -2.84
C VAL A 102 -24.21 -6.51 -4.04
N LEU A 103 -23.17 -6.24 -4.82
CA LEU A 103 -23.27 -5.43 -6.03
C LEU A 103 -24.25 -6.04 -7.02
N LYS A 104 -24.13 -7.35 -7.27
CA LYS A 104 -25.02 -8.10 -8.19
C LYS A 104 -26.48 -7.95 -7.78
N GLN A 105 -26.79 -8.10 -6.50
CA GLN A 105 -28.16 -7.95 -5.99
C GLN A 105 -28.65 -6.50 -6.13
N GLY A 106 -27.80 -5.51 -5.81
CA GLY A 106 -28.14 -4.08 -5.87
C GLY A 106 -28.37 -3.56 -7.30
N ILE A 107 -27.65 -4.07 -8.28
CA ILE A 107 -27.76 -3.62 -9.68
C ILE A 107 -29.12 -3.98 -10.30
N PHE A 108 -29.66 -5.17 -9.98
CA PHE A 108 -31.01 -5.54 -10.44
C PHE A 108 -32.09 -4.58 -9.92
N LEU A 109 -31.91 -4.01 -8.72
CA LEU A 109 -32.83 -3.03 -8.16
C LEU A 109 -32.68 -1.63 -8.79
N ARG A 110 -31.48 -1.30 -9.29
CA ARG A 110 -31.19 -0.02 -9.97
C ARG A 110 -31.58 -0.02 -11.45
N GLY A 111 -31.84 -1.18 -12.03
CA GLY A 111 -32.17 -1.36 -13.45
C GLY A 111 -33.48 -0.67 -13.92
N TYR A 112 -34.22 0.00 -13.03
CA TYR A 112 -35.34 0.87 -13.36
C TYR A 112 -34.93 2.27 -13.85
N GLY A 113 -33.65 2.62 -13.84
CA GLY A 113 -33.11 3.85 -14.42
C GLY A 113 -32.40 3.54 -15.74
N GLN A 114 -32.41 4.49 -16.68
CA GLN A 114 -31.97 4.43 -18.09
C GLN A 114 -30.52 3.93 -18.36
N ARG A 115 -29.86 3.26 -17.42
CA ARG A 115 -28.50 2.72 -17.57
C ARG A 115 -28.55 1.20 -17.73
N ASP A 116 -27.67 0.66 -18.60
CA ASP A 116 -27.50 -0.78 -18.80
C ASP A 116 -26.93 -1.40 -17.50
N PRO A 117 -27.68 -2.30 -16.82
CA PRO A 117 -27.23 -2.94 -15.60
C PRO A 117 -25.92 -3.71 -15.75
N PHE A 118 -25.66 -4.26 -16.93
CA PHE A 118 -24.41 -4.99 -17.19
C PHE A 118 -23.20 -4.05 -17.21
N GLN A 119 -23.34 -2.88 -17.83
CA GLN A 119 -22.27 -1.88 -17.86
C GLN A 119 -21.98 -1.34 -16.47
N GLU A 120 -23.00 -1.07 -15.68
CA GLU A 120 -22.86 -0.63 -14.27
C GLU A 120 -22.15 -1.70 -13.42
N TYR A 121 -22.53 -2.97 -13.56
CA TYR A 121 -21.89 -4.08 -12.86
C TYR A 121 -20.41 -4.19 -13.22
N LYS A 122 -20.06 -4.09 -14.50
CA LYS A 122 -18.69 -4.16 -14.98
C LYS A 122 -17.84 -3.00 -14.45
N LEU A 123 -18.39 -1.78 -14.48
CA LEU A 123 -17.69 -0.58 -14.01
C LEU A 123 -17.40 -0.64 -12.50
N GLU A 124 -18.44 -0.91 -11.70
CA GLU A 124 -18.32 -1.00 -10.25
C GLU A 124 -17.45 -2.19 -9.81
N GLY A 125 -17.60 -3.35 -10.46
CA GLY A 125 -16.77 -4.52 -10.18
C GLY A 125 -15.30 -4.28 -10.48
N THR A 126 -14.99 -3.57 -11.56
CA THR A 126 -13.60 -3.17 -11.88
C THR A 126 -13.05 -2.22 -10.81
N ARG A 127 -13.87 -1.28 -10.32
CA ARG A 127 -13.48 -0.39 -9.23
C ARG A 127 -13.17 -1.17 -7.95
N PHE A 128 -14.06 -2.05 -7.51
CA PHE A 128 -13.85 -2.89 -6.33
C PHE A 128 -12.60 -3.76 -6.44
N PHE A 129 -12.35 -4.33 -7.63
CA PHE A 129 -11.14 -5.12 -7.87
C PHE A 129 -9.86 -4.28 -7.72
N ASN A 130 -9.84 -3.07 -8.30
CA ASN A 130 -8.69 -2.17 -8.19
C ASN A 130 -8.47 -1.70 -6.74
N GLU A 131 -9.54 -1.41 -6.01
CA GLU A 131 -9.49 -1.06 -4.58
C GLU A 131 -8.93 -2.23 -3.75
N MET A 132 -9.36 -3.47 -4.02
CA MET A 132 -8.81 -4.67 -3.40
C MET A 132 -7.32 -4.83 -3.66
N ILE A 133 -6.87 -4.71 -4.90
CA ILE A 133 -5.44 -4.82 -5.26
C ILE A 133 -4.61 -3.74 -4.56
N TRP A 134 -5.14 -2.52 -4.49
CA TRP A 134 -4.49 -1.43 -3.76
C TRP A 134 -4.43 -1.72 -2.25
N GLY A 135 -5.52 -2.18 -1.67
CA GLY A 135 -5.60 -2.59 -0.26
C GLY A 135 -4.59 -3.68 0.09
N ILE A 136 -4.49 -4.74 -0.75
CA ILE A 136 -3.51 -5.83 -0.56
C ILE A 136 -2.08 -5.27 -0.52
N LYS A 137 -1.69 -4.45 -1.51
CA LYS A 137 -0.34 -3.85 -1.55
C LYS A 137 -0.07 -3.00 -0.31
N SER A 138 -1.04 -2.21 0.11
CA SER A 138 -0.98 -1.34 1.27
C SER A 138 -0.79 -2.13 2.57
N GLU A 139 -1.64 -3.12 2.82
CA GLU A 139 -1.62 -3.93 4.03
C GLU A 139 -0.36 -4.80 4.13
N VAL A 140 0.02 -5.48 3.04
CA VAL A 140 1.26 -6.27 3.02
C VAL A 140 2.45 -5.39 3.39
N THR A 141 2.55 -4.19 2.80
CA THR A 141 3.64 -3.26 3.12
C THR A 141 3.64 -2.90 4.61
N LYS A 142 2.48 -2.50 5.17
CA LYS A 142 2.36 -2.16 6.59
C LYS A 142 2.76 -3.31 7.50
N PHE A 143 2.29 -4.52 7.22
CA PHE A 143 2.61 -5.70 8.02
C PHE A 143 4.11 -6.02 8.01
N LEU A 144 4.75 -6.01 6.84
CA LEU A 144 6.17 -6.35 6.72
C LEU A 144 7.06 -5.43 7.56
N PHE A 145 6.72 -4.14 7.66
CA PHE A 145 7.51 -3.19 8.44
C PHE A 145 7.14 -3.13 9.93
N ARG A 146 5.94 -3.57 10.31
CA ARG A 146 5.44 -3.49 11.69
C ARG A 146 5.45 -4.80 12.44
N LEU A 147 5.42 -5.94 11.74
CA LEU A 147 5.36 -7.25 12.37
C LEU A 147 6.61 -7.51 13.22
N GLN A 148 6.42 -7.80 14.50
CA GLN A 148 7.48 -8.31 15.36
C GLN A 148 7.49 -9.83 15.25
N VAL A 149 8.61 -10.39 14.85
CA VAL A 149 8.79 -11.84 14.74
C VAL A 149 9.58 -12.30 15.96
N GLU A 150 8.93 -13.03 16.84
CA GLU A 150 9.59 -13.74 17.94
C GLU A 150 9.91 -15.16 17.45
N VAL A 151 11.19 -15.43 17.29
CA VAL A 151 11.65 -16.80 17.03
C VAL A 151 11.77 -17.51 18.37
N ASN A 152 10.75 -18.30 18.74
CA ASN A 152 10.87 -19.22 19.87
C ASN A 152 11.97 -20.24 19.53
N GLN A 153 13.16 -20.04 20.05
CA GLN A 153 14.16 -21.10 20.11
C GLN A 153 13.64 -22.12 21.13
N GLN A 154 12.89 -23.11 20.65
CA GLN A 154 12.67 -24.30 21.47
C GLN A 154 14.01 -25.01 21.62
N PRO A 155 14.37 -25.41 22.85
CA PRO A 155 15.61 -26.12 23.12
C PRO A 155 15.64 -27.50 22.49
#